data_e1fce1352fd0311000553a1e1a7e201d
#
_entry.id   e1fce1352fd0311000553a1e1a7e201d
#
_cell.length_a   1.000
_cell.length_b   1.000
_cell.length_c   1.000
_cell.angle_alpha   90.00
_cell.angle_beta   90.00
_cell.angle_gamma   90.00
#
_symmetry.space_group_name_H-M   'P 1'
#
loop_
_entity.id
_entity.type
_entity.pdbx_description
1 polymer ?
#
loop_
_entity_poly.entity_id
_entity_poly.type
_entity_poly.pdbx_seq_one_letter_code
_entity_poly.pdbx_strand_id
1 'polypeptide(L)'
;MPAMAAWWSWGERPARVQADATRILSDLERRWGPLPERVDVRVALPRSNAEMIAKLKDALGAVFVREDAEARLAHAIGQSYPELFDARRGVLRRAPIAVIMPTLVEHVAAALRVARPLGLAVLPYGGGSSVTGGVAGPDDPYIALSLRGLHELRRVDRTSLVAVVDSGASGPELEAALAQQGVTLGHYPQSFERSTVGGWIATRSVGQLSTGVGSIADLLVGLRAIAPIGDVVLPAQPAASEGIDLQELLLGSEGRIAVITEATLRVRPLPEERRTFAWRCASFAEGADLVRAILQEGIAPELVRLSDEVESAMLGLAGSLLLVGVEGTARRVASASAQIGALVGTRAAALDASVAARWYETRFDAPYLRDALLERDVIADSLETATLWSGLGELYARTRMAIARTLDPGGRTIVLCHLSHAYATGASLYFTFLAPGGDDALARWISAKRAALDAIVAAGGVVSHHHGIGRDHREWLARRYGNVAKIADTVANAFDPTRVLAANRPGRVRTTLEGAR
;
A
#
# COMPACT_ATOMS: atom_id res chain seq x y z
N MET A 1 20.84 -0.64 26.51
CA MET A 1 19.74 -1.26 25.79
C MET A 1 19.74 -0.64 24.40
N PRO A 2 19.65 -1.38 23.30
CA PRO A 2 19.44 -0.76 22.00
C PRO A 2 18.17 0.07 22.10
N ALA A 3 18.19 1.29 21.54
CA ALA A 3 17.02 2.14 21.49
C ALA A 3 15.91 1.36 20.76
N MET A 4 14.80 1.07 21.44
CA MET A 4 13.65 0.47 20.78
C MET A 4 13.27 1.37 19.61
N ALA A 5 13.10 0.78 18.42
CA ALA A 5 12.56 1.50 17.27
C ALA A 5 11.27 2.22 17.71
N ALA A 6 11.06 3.43 17.26
CA ALA A 6 9.85 4.17 17.62
C ALA A 6 8.62 3.34 17.22
N TRP A 7 7.62 3.24 18.10
CA TRP A 7 6.43 2.38 17.91
C TRP A 7 5.65 2.67 16.61
N TRP A 8 5.84 3.86 16.04
CA TRP A 8 5.24 4.30 14.78
C TRP A 8 6.10 4.00 13.55
N SER A 9 7.37 3.58 13.73
CA SER A 9 8.32 3.36 12.63
C SER A 9 7.97 2.13 11.79
N TRP A 10 8.53 2.08 10.59
CA TRP A 10 8.41 0.92 9.71
C TRP A 10 9.09 -0.32 10.28
N GLY A 11 10.19 -0.13 10.99
CA GLY A 11 10.98 -1.19 11.62
C GLY A 11 12.44 -0.77 11.84
N GLU A 12 13.29 -1.74 12.17
CA GLU A 12 14.72 -1.53 12.31
C GLU A 12 15.34 -1.23 10.92
N ARG A 13 16.10 -0.14 10.85
CA ARG A 13 16.68 0.34 9.60
C ARG A 13 17.95 -0.42 9.24
N PRO A 14 18.02 -1.11 8.07
CA PRO A 14 19.25 -1.77 7.62
C PRO A 14 20.42 -0.79 7.47
N ALA A 15 21.68 -1.25 7.67
CA ALA A 15 22.87 -0.39 7.61
C ALA A 15 23.02 0.36 6.27
N ARG A 16 22.71 -0.30 5.14
CA ARG A 16 22.73 0.32 3.81
C ARG A 16 21.74 1.49 3.72
N VAL A 17 20.53 1.32 4.28
CA VAL A 17 19.49 2.36 4.30
C VAL A 17 19.92 3.52 5.18
N GLN A 18 20.61 3.27 6.29
CA GLN A 18 21.16 4.32 7.14
C GLN A 18 22.19 5.17 6.39
N ALA A 19 23.06 4.56 5.58
CA ALA A 19 24.03 5.28 4.76
C ALA A 19 23.35 6.14 3.68
N ASP A 20 22.36 5.59 2.96
CA ASP A 20 21.60 6.32 1.97
C ASP A 20 20.78 7.46 2.60
N ALA A 21 20.16 7.24 3.76
CA ALA A 21 19.46 8.28 4.52
C ALA A 21 20.39 9.43 4.91
N THR A 22 21.59 9.13 5.42
CA THR A 22 22.58 10.14 5.77
C THR A 22 22.98 10.97 4.56
N ARG A 23 23.23 10.35 3.41
CA ARG A 23 23.55 11.05 2.15
C ARG A 23 22.42 11.96 1.71
N ILE A 24 21.17 11.45 1.68
CA ILE A 24 20.00 12.23 1.28
C ILE A 24 19.77 13.41 2.22
N LEU A 25 19.83 13.20 3.54
CA LEU A 25 19.67 14.28 4.52
C LEU A 25 20.74 15.36 4.36
N SER A 26 22.00 14.98 4.13
CA SER A 26 23.08 15.93 3.87
C SER A 26 22.84 16.73 2.58
N ASP A 27 22.29 16.12 1.53
CA ASP A 27 21.93 16.81 0.30
C ASP A 27 20.78 17.81 0.53
N LEU A 28 19.79 17.44 1.33
CA LEU A 28 18.68 18.32 1.71
C LEU A 28 19.16 19.48 2.59
N GLU A 29 20.07 19.25 3.54
CA GLU A 29 20.66 20.31 4.37
C GLU A 29 21.47 21.31 3.55
N ARG A 30 22.19 20.86 2.54
CA ARG A 30 22.88 21.79 1.59
C ARG A 30 21.88 22.65 0.80
N ARG A 31 20.70 22.11 0.50
CA ARG A 31 19.69 22.79 -0.30
C ARG A 31 18.77 23.71 0.52
N TRP A 32 18.41 23.30 1.74
CA TRP A 32 17.37 23.94 2.55
C TRP A 32 17.90 24.64 3.81
N GLY A 33 19.16 24.40 4.19
CA GLY A 33 19.73 24.74 5.48
C GLY A 33 19.59 23.59 6.50
N PRO A 34 20.10 23.79 7.73
CA PRO A 34 20.10 22.78 8.76
C PRO A 34 18.70 22.21 9.04
N LEU A 35 18.60 20.89 9.10
CA LEU A 35 17.38 20.20 9.47
C LEU A 35 17.33 19.97 11.00
N PRO A 36 16.14 19.99 11.63
CA PRO A 36 16.00 19.73 13.07
C PRO A 36 16.58 18.37 13.46
N GLU A 37 17.07 18.27 14.68
CA GLU A 37 17.47 16.98 15.24
C GLU A 37 16.25 16.15 15.63
N ARG A 38 16.43 14.81 15.65
CA ARG A 38 15.41 13.90 16.13
C ARG A 38 15.10 14.18 17.61
N VAL A 39 13.81 14.24 17.91
CA VAL A 39 13.31 14.34 19.29
C VAL A 39 12.65 13.03 19.67
N ASP A 40 13.07 12.44 20.78
CA ASP A 40 12.39 11.29 21.35
C ASP A 40 11.14 11.76 22.09
N VAL A 41 9.98 11.30 21.63
CA VAL A 41 8.69 11.67 22.21
C VAL A 41 8.05 10.48 22.92
N ARG A 42 7.41 10.76 24.04
CA ARG A 42 6.58 9.79 24.75
C ARG A 42 5.12 10.06 24.40
N VAL A 43 4.36 8.99 24.20
CA VAL A 43 2.94 9.05 23.90
C VAL A 43 2.14 8.52 25.08
N ALA A 44 1.05 9.22 25.42
CA ALA A 44 0.08 8.73 26.40
C ALA A 44 -1.00 7.93 25.68
N LEU A 45 -1.18 6.67 26.08
CA LEU A 45 -2.26 5.85 25.57
C LEU A 45 -3.61 6.33 26.13
N PRO A 46 -4.64 6.44 25.29
CA PRO A 46 -6.01 6.62 25.76
C PRO A 46 -6.40 5.50 26.75
N ARG A 47 -7.18 5.86 27.79
CA ARG A 47 -7.61 4.89 28.81
C ARG A 47 -8.39 3.76 28.16
N SER A 48 -8.15 2.53 28.62
CA SER A 48 -8.95 1.37 28.29
C SER A 48 -10.13 1.21 29.25
N ASN A 49 -11.15 0.44 28.84
CA ASN A 49 -12.29 0.11 29.68
C ASN A 49 -12.13 -1.31 30.23
N ALA A 50 -11.76 -1.42 31.50
CA ALA A 50 -11.48 -2.70 32.15
C ALA A 50 -12.70 -3.66 32.16
N GLU A 51 -13.93 -3.15 32.32
CA GLU A 51 -15.15 -3.97 32.29
C GLU A 51 -15.38 -4.58 30.90
N MET A 52 -15.22 -3.78 29.85
CA MET A 52 -15.35 -4.28 28.47
C MET A 52 -14.27 -5.32 28.16
N ILE A 53 -13.04 -5.09 28.63
CA ILE A 53 -11.92 -6.03 28.44
C ILE A 53 -12.21 -7.36 29.18
N ALA A 54 -12.71 -7.31 30.41
CA ALA A 54 -13.12 -8.52 31.13
C ALA A 54 -14.16 -9.33 30.35
N LYS A 55 -15.20 -8.67 29.85
CA LYS A 55 -16.23 -9.33 29.01
C LYS A 55 -15.65 -9.94 27.72
N LEU A 56 -14.68 -9.26 27.09
CA LEU A 56 -13.97 -9.82 25.91
C LEU A 56 -13.16 -11.06 26.30
N LYS A 57 -12.43 -11.04 27.41
CA LYS A 57 -11.64 -12.17 27.91
C LYS A 57 -12.52 -13.39 28.28
N ASP A 58 -13.64 -13.13 28.92
CA ASP A 58 -14.61 -14.19 29.30
C ASP A 58 -15.21 -14.87 28.06
N ALA A 59 -15.51 -14.08 27.03
CA ALA A 59 -16.18 -14.61 25.83
C ALA A 59 -15.25 -15.21 24.79
N LEU A 60 -14.00 -14.71 24.67
CA LEU A 60 -13.05 -15.11 23.64
C LEU A 60 -11.90 -15.98 24.18
N GLY A 61 -11.70 -15.98 25.50
CA GLY A 61 -10.51 -16.54 26.14
C GLY A 61 -9.40 -15.48 26.33
N ALA A 62 -8.88 -15.41 27.54
CA ALA A 62 -7.90 -14.38 27.93
C ALA A 62 -6.63 -14.38 27.08
N VAL A 63 -6.21 -15.54 26.57
CA VAL A 63 -5.00 -15.71 25.74
C VAL A 63 -5.09 -14.97 24.39
N PHE A 64 -6.28 -14.75 23.89
CA PHE A 64 -6.51 -14.06 22.60
C PHE A 64 -6.68 -12.55 22.74
N VAL A 65 -6.77 -12.01 23.98
CA VAL A 65 -7.06 -10.61 24.26
C VAL A 65 -5.83 -9.93 24.85
N ARG A 66 -5.14 -9.11 24.06
CA ARG A 66 -3.99 -8.30 24.46
C ARG A 66 -4.46 -6.89 24.84
N GLU A 67 -4.19 -6.45 26.05
CA GLU A 67 -4.55 -5.10 26.56
C GLU A 67 -3.31 -4.26 26.93
N ASP A 68 -2.15 -4.86 26.80
CA ASP A 68 -0.87 -4.21 27.10
C ASP A 68 -0.58 -3.04 26.14
N ALA A 69 0.24 -2.11 26.62
CA ALA A 69 0.57 -0.88 25.90
C ALA A 69 1.23 -1.14 24.54
N GLU A 70 2.11 -2.14 24.46
CA GLU A 70 2.85 -2.49 23.25
C GLU A 70 1.90 -2.94 22.16
N ALA A 71 1.03 -3.91 22.44
CA ALA A 71 0.05 -4.42 21.49
C ALA A 71 -0.90 -3.32 21.02
N ARG A 72 -1.41 -2.48 21.93
CA ARG A 72 -2.32 -1.38 21.61
C ARG A 72 -1.65 -0.30 20.74
N LEU A 73 -0.39 0.07 21.01
CA LEU A 73 0.37 1.01 20.20
C LEU A 73 0.65 0.47 18.79
N ALA A 74 1.07 -0.79 18.69
CA ALA A 74 1.36 -1.44 17.41
C ALA A 74 0.14 -1.51 16.47
N HIS A 75 -1.08 -1.39 17.01
CA HIS A 75 -2.33 -1.46 16.26
C HIS A 75 -3.14 -0.16 16.29
N ALA A 76 -2.53 0.95 16.71
CA ALA A 76 -3.24 2.22 16.88
C ALA A 76 -3.32 3.06 15.61
N ILE A 77 -2.30 2.98 14.75
CA ILE A 77 -2.16 3.79 13.53
C ILE A 77 -1.67 2.95 12.35
N GLY A 78 -1.84 3.51 11.16
CA GLY A 78 -1.19 3.04 9.94
C GLY A 78 0.09 3.81 9.63
N GLN A 79 0.28 4.09 8.35
CA GLN A 79 1.46 4.76 7.81
C GLN A 79 1.10 6.03 7.02
N SER A 80 -0.11 6.61 7.26
CA SER A 80 -0.47 7.88 6.63
C SER A 80 0.33 9.04 7.23
N TYR A 81 0.63 10.06 6.43
CA TYR A 81 1.44 11.19 6.89
C TYR A 81 0.82 11.90 8.12
N PRO A 82 -0.50 12.16 8.18
CA PRO A 82 -1.10 12.77 9.37
C PRO A 82 -0.95 11.95 10.64
N GLU A 83 -1.10 10.61 10.56
CA GLU A 83 -0.91 9.72 11.71
C GLU A 83 0.55 9.74 12.20
N LEU A 84 1.50 9.68 11.27
CA LEU A 84 2.92 9.75 11.59
C LEU A 84 3.35 11.15 12.07
N PHE A 85 2.74 12.21 11.55
CA PHE A 85 2.97 13.58 12.01
C PHE A 85 2.56 13.77 13.46
N ASP A 86 1.36 13.31 13.84
CA ASP A 86 0.87 13.35 15.20
C ASP A 86 1.73 12.47 16.15
N ALA A 87 2.00 11.23 15.74
CA ALA A 87 2.77 10.27 16.55
C ALA A 87 4.18 10.78 16.89
N ARG A 88 4.87 11.41 15.95
CA ARG A 88 6.21 12.00 16.16
C ARG A 88 6.21 13.23 17.05
N ARG A 89 5.05 13.81 17.31
CA ARG A 89 4.83 14.92 18.24
C ARG A 89 4.24 14.47 19.57
N GLY A 90 4.20 13.15 19.82
CA GLY A 90 3.65 12.59 21.07
C GLY A 90 2.13 12.61 21.14
N VAL A 91 1.44 12.82 20.02
CA VAL A 91 -0.02 12.87 19.95
C VAL A 91 -0.56 11.54 19.42
N LEU A 92 -1.34 10.85 20.24
CA LEU A 92 -2.11 9.68 19.86
C LEU A 92 -3.60 9.93 20.17
N ARG A 93 -4.37 10.21 19.13
CA ARG A 93 -5.78 10.58 19.28
C ARG A 93 -6.67 9.40 19.62
N ARG A 94 -6.33 8.20 19.11
CA ARG A 94 -7.13 6.97 19.23
C ARG A 94 -6.21 5.78 19.36
N ALA A 95 -6.63 4.81 20.18
CA ALA A 95 -6.00 3.50 20.25
C ALA A 95 -7.08 2.45 20.54
N PRO A 96 -6.94 1.20 20.08
CA PRO A 96 -7.86 0.14 20.44
C PRO A 96 -7.86 -0.05 21.95
N ILE A 97 -9.03 -0.39 22.55
CA ILE A 97 -9.09 -0.74 23.98
C ILE A 97 -8.36 -2.05 24.26
N ALA A 98 -8.40 -2.96 23.31
CA ALA A 98 -7.66 -4.23 23.29
C ALA A 98 -7.39 -4.66 21.85
N VAL A 99 -6.45 -5.59 21.69
CA VAL A 99 -6.13 -6.27 20.43
C VAL A 99 -6.55 -7.73 20.57
N ILE A 100 -7.40 -8.19 19.66
CA ILE A 100 -7.77 -9.60 19.55
C ILE A 100 -6.86 -10.26 18.52
N MET A 101 -6.25 -11.39 18.91
CA MET A 101 -5.32 -12.15 18.08
C MET A 101 -5.86 -13.56 17.82
N PRO A 102 -6.76 -13.72 16.83
CA PRO A 102 -7.34 -15.02 16.50
C PRO A 102 -6.29 -15.94 15.91
N THR A 103 -6.38 -17.23 16.25
CA THR A 103 -5.59 -18.32 15.65
C THR A 103 -6.47 -19.30 14.86
N LEU A 104 -7.80 -19.12 14.93
CA LEU A 104 -8.79 -19.88 14.19
C LEU A 104 -9.85 -18.92 13.62
N VAL A 105 -10.48 -19.33 12.52
CA VAL A 105 -11.52 -18.52 11.87
C VAL A 105 -12.72 -18.29 12.79
N GLU A 106 -13.05 -19.26 13.63
CA GLU A 106 -14.14 -19.19 14.61
C GLU A 106 -13.94 -18.07 15.64
N HIS A 107 -12.68 -17.74 15.98
CA HIS A 107 -12.36 -16.61 16.86
C HIS A 107 -12.72 -15.27 16.20
N VAL A 108 -12.60 -15.16 14.87
CA VAL A 108 -13.00 -13.96 14.11
C VAL A 108 -14.52 -13.75 14.21
N ALA A 109 -15.29 -14.80 13.95
CA ALA A 109 -16.76 -14.76 14.08
C ALA A 109 -17.19 -14.44 15.51
N ALA A 110 -16.53 -15.05 16.50
CA ALA A 110 -16.79 -14.77 17.92
C ALA A 110 -16.49 -13.30 18.28
N ALA A 111 -15.38 -12.73 17.79
CA ALA A 111 -15.03 -11.33 18.05
C ALA A 111 -16.10 -10.37 17.52
N LEU A 112 -16.61 -10.56 16.29
CA LEU A 112 -17.68 -9.74 15.72
C LEU A 112 -18.98 -9.88 16.55
N ARG A 113 -19.33 -11.10 16.94
CA ARG A 113 -20.54 -11.38 17.72
C ARG A 113 -20.49 -10.75 19.11
N VAL A 114 -19.34 -10.79 19.80
CA VAL A 114 -19.18 -10.24 21.16
C VAL A 114 -19.05 -8.73 21.16
N ALA A 115 -18.38 -8.15 20.19
CA ALA A 115 -18.19 -6.71 20.07
C ALA A 115 -19.51 -5.95 19.92
N ARG A 116 -20.47 -6.52 19.18
CA ARG A 116 -21.76 -5.90 18.88
C ARG A 116 -22.56 -5.49 20.10
N PRO A 117 -22.93 -6.37 21.07
CA PRO A 117 -23.69 -5.98 22.25
C PRO A 117 -22.92 -5.07 23.22
N LEU A 118 -21.58 -5.06 23.13
CA LEU A 118 -20.73 -4.17 23.90
C LEU A 118 -20.62 -2.76 23.28
N GLY A 119 -21.24 -2.53 22.12
CA GLY A 119 -21.12 -1.27 21.40
C GLY A 119 -19.73 -1.00 20.81
N LEU A 120 -18.85 -2.00 20.81
CA LEU A 120 -17.49 -1.89 20.28
C LEU A 120 -17.47 -1.96 18.76
N ALA A 121 -16.62 -1.15 18.15
CA ALA A 121 -16.26 -1.34 16.75
C ALA A 121 -15.16 -2.40 16.64
N VAL A 122 -15.13 -3.12 15.52
CA VAL A 122 -14.06 -4.06 15.17
C VAL A 122 -13.30 -3.50 13.98
N LEU A 123 -12.00 -3.27 14.16
CA LEU A 123 -11.07 -2.84 13.11
C LEU A 123 -10.24 -4.04 12.66
N PRO A 124 -10.51 -4.65 11.49
CA PRO A 124 -9.63 -5.67 10.93
C PRO A 124 -8.25 -5.06 10.68
N TYR A 125 -7.20 -5.74 11.14
CA TYR A 125 -5.84 -5.24 11.08
C TYR A 125 -4.90 -6.32 10.56
N GLY A 126 -4.21 -6.04 9.47
CA GLY A 126 -3.15 -6.88 8.91
C GLY A 126 -1.77 -6.40 9.35
N GLY A 127 -0.99 -5.88 8.41
CA GLY A 127 0.35 -5.32 8.66
C GLY A 127 0.38 -3.84 9.06
N GLY A 128 -0.74 -3.12 9.04
CA GLY A 128 -0.78 -1.68 9.38
C GLY A 128 -0.02 -0.77 8.41
N SER A 129 0.13 -1.20 7.16
CA SER A 129 0.93 -0.49 6.14
C SER A 129 0.17 0.57 5.34
N SER A 130 -1.13 0.80 5.63
CA SER A 130 -1.95 1.78 4.91
C SER A 130 -1.37 3.19 5.02
N VAL A 131 -1.16 3.84 3.88
CA VAL A 131 -0.67 5.23 3.75
C VAL A 131 -1.79 6.24 3.52
N THR A 132 -3.06 5.80 3.54
CA THR A 132 -4.25 6.62 3.27
C THR A 132 -5.22 6.69 4.47
N GLY A 133 -4.76 6.28 5.66
CA GLY A 133 -5.61 6.22 6.85
C GLY A 133 -6.66 5.10 6.84
N GLY A 134 -6.43 4.02 6.07
CA GLY A 134 -7.36 2.89 5.95
C GLY A 134 -7.51 2.06 7.23
N VAL A 135 -6.53 2.11 8.13
CA VAL A 135 -6.56 1.43 9.44
C VAL A 135 -6.67 2.41 10.62
N ALA A 136 -6.99 3.66 10.35
CA ALA A 136 -7.22 4.62 11.42
C ALA A 136 -8.50 4.28 12.20
N GLY A 137 -8.40 4.07 13.51
CA GLY A 137 -9.53 3.71 14.39
C GLY A 137 -10.66 4.75 14.38
N PRO A 138 -11.92 4.35 14.65
CA PRO A 138 -13.06 5.26 14.77
C PRO A 138 -12.98 6.11 16.05
N ASP A 139 -13.86 7.10 16.20
CA ASP A 139 -13.98 7.88 17.44
C ASP A 139 -14.62 7.07 18.57
N ASP A 140 -15.48 6.11 18.23
CA ASP A 140 -16.08 5.17 19.17
C ASP A 140 -15.04 4.20 19.74
N PRO A 141 -15.30 3.62 20.93
CA PRO A 141 -14.48 2.53 21.46
C PRO A 141 -14.41 1.36 20.47
N TYR A 142 -13.20 0.84 20.26
CA TYR A 142 -12.99 -0.24 19.30
C TYR A 142 -11.93 -1.23 19.76
N ILE A 143 -11.98 -2.41 19.19
CA ILE A 143 -10.93 -3.43 19.24
C ILE A 143 -10.22 -3.51 17.89
N ALA A 144 -8.91 -3.73 17.90
CA ALA A 144 -8.19 -4.16 16.71
C ALA A 144 -8.24 -5.68 16.62
N LEU A 145 -8.65 -6.20 15.48
CA LEU A 145 -8.67 -7.63 15.19
C LEU A 145 -7.45 -7.95 14.33
N SER A 146 -6.36 -8.34 14.98
CA SER A 146 -5.08 -8.63 14.32
C SER A 146 -5.10 -10.01 13.69
N LEU A 147 -5.11 -10.06 12.38
CA LEU A 147 -5.17 -11.33 11.64
C LEU A 147 -3.82 -12.04 11.54
N ARG A 148 -2.75 -11.48 12.12
CA ARG A 148 -1.38 -12.06 12.09
C ARG A 148 -1.29 -13.47 12.69
N GLY A 149 -2.25 -13.89 13.51
CA GLY A 149 -2.33 -15.25 14.04
C GLY A 149 -2.87 -16.29 13.03
N LEU A 150 -3.46 -15.84 11.92
CA LEU A 150 -3.89 -16.67 10.79
C LEU A 150 -2.90 -16.48 9.64
N HIS A 151 -1.82 -17.27 9.58
CA HIS A 151 -0.69 -17.00 8.66
C HIS A 151 -0.15 -18.24 7.93
N GLU A 152 -0.87 -19.35 7.97
CA GLU A 152 -0.42 -20.60 7.38
C GLU A 152 -0.60 -20.64 5.85
N LEU A 153 0.38 -21.22 5.14
CA LEU A 153 0.20 -21.75 3.80
C LEU A 153 -0.46 -23.14 3.95
N ARG A 154 -1.76 -23.21 3.74
CA ARG A 154 -2.56 -24.41 4.03
C ARG A 154 -2.38 -25.52 2.99
N ARG A 155 -2.28 -25.14 1.73
CA ARG A 155 -2.18 -26.10 0.61
C ARG A 155 -1.63 -25.45 -0.64
N VAL A 156 -0.85 -26.22 -1.41
CA VAL A 156 -0.48 -25.89 -2.78
C VAL A 156 -0.96 -27.00 -3.71
N ASP A 157 -1.76 -26.63 -4.70
CA ASP A 157 -2.15 -27.50 -5.81
C ASP A 157 -1.27 -27.16 -7.02
N ARG A 158 -0.28 -28.02 -7.26
CA ARG A 158 0.68 -27.82 -8.37
C ARG A 158 0.09 -28.14 -9.74
N THR A 159 -1.02 -28.90 -9.79
CA THR A 159 -1.71 -29.22 -11.05
C THR A 159 -2.50 -28.02 -11.53
N SER A 160 -3.24 -27.37 -10.63
CA SER A 160 -4.05 -26.19 -10.94
C SER A 160 -3.26 -24.87 -10.78
N LEU A 161 -2.05 -24.93 -10.24
CA LEU A 161 -1.21 -23.77 -9.91
C LEU A 161 -1.93 -22.76 -9.00
N VAL A 162 -2.50 -23.27 -7.90
CA VAL A 162 -3.14 -22.45 -6.87
C VAL A 162 -2.62 -22.80 -5.48
N ALA A 163 -2.63 -21.80 -4.59
CA ALA A 163 -2.27 -21.95 -3.19
C ALA A 163 -3.38 -21.40 -2.30
N VAL A 164 -3.72 -22.13 -1.24
CA VAL A 164 -4.64 -21.70 -0.19
C VAL A 164 -3.82 -21.18 0.98
N VAL A 165 -4.05 -19.95 1.37
CA VAL A 165 -3.25 -19.23 2.37
C VAL A 165 -4.16 -18.41 3.30
N ASP A 166 -3.78 -18.35 4.57
CA ASP A 166 -4.42 -17.50 5.56
C ASP A 166 -4.17 -16.01 5.29
N SER A 167 -5.15 -15.19 5.62
CA SER A 167 -5.13 -13.76 5.31
C SER A 167 -4.06 -12.95 6.07
N GLY A 168 -3.57 -13.44 7.18
CA GLY A 168 -2.54 -12.79 8.01
C GLY A 168 -1.11 -13.13 7.62
N ALA A 169 -0.88 -14.01 6.65
CA ALA A 169 0.46 -14.29 6.13
C ALA A 169 1.08 -13.04 5.52
N SER A 170 2.33 -12.73 5.89
CA SER A 170 3.11 -11.65 5.28
C SER A 170 3.74 -12.08 3.96
N GLY A 171 4.19 -11.10 3.18
CA GLY A 171 4.87 -11.37 1.91
C GLY A 171 6.07 -12.30 2.05
N PRO A 172 7.05 -12.02 2.93
CA PRO A 172 8.21 -12.87 3.13
C PRO A 172 7.85 -14.29 3.61
N GLU A 173 6.92 -14.42 4.56
CA GLU A 173 6.45 -15.73 5.06
C GLU A 173 5.84 -16.57 3.94
N LEU A 174 4.95 -15.97 3.16
CA LEU A 174 4.28 -16.64 2.05
C LEU A 174 5.24 -17.05 0.95
N GLU A 175 6.09 -16.14 0.46
CA GLU A 175 7.03 -16.45 -0.62
C GLU A 175 8.07 -17.50 -0.20
N ALA A 176 8.54 -17.47 1.05
CA ALA A 176 9.45 -18.49 1.57
C ALA A 176 8.78 -19.88 1.61
N ALA A 177 7.52 -19.96 2.04
CA ALA A 177 6.76 -21.21 2.07
C ALA A 177 6.43 -21.73 0.65
N LEU A 178 6.05 -20.85 -0.28
CA LEU A 178 5.80 -21.19 -1.67
C LEU A 178 7.06 -21.66 -2.39
N ALA A 179 8.20 -21.02 -2.14
CA ALA A 179 9.48 -21.41 -2.74
C ALA A 179 9.90 -22.85 -2.37
N GLN A 180 9.61 -23.29 -1.13
CA GLN A 180 9.82 -24.68 -0.72
C GLN A 180 8.98 -25.68 -1.52
N GLN A 181 7.87 -25.21 -2.11
CA GLN A 181 6.98 -26.01 -2.97
C GLN A 181 7.32 -25.83 -4.47
N GLY A 182 8.39 -25.10 -4.80
CA GLY A 182 8.84 -24.85 -6.19
C GLY A 182 7.97 -23.86 -6.97
N VAL A 183 7.20 -23.02 -6.26
CA VAL A 183 6.32 -22.01 -6.85
C VAL A 183 6.51 -20.64 -6.19
N THR A 184 5.98 -19.59 -6.81
CA THR A 184 5.97 -18.23 -6.30
C THR A 184 4.63 -17.57 -6.62
N LEU A 185 4.18 -16.63 -5.78
CA LEU A 185 3.08 -15.74 -6.09
C LEU A 185 3.55 -14.63 -7.05
N GLY A 186 4.72 -14.07 -6.78
CA GLY A 186 5.29 -12.96 -7.56
C GLY A 186 4.66 -11.60 -7.24
N HIS A 187 3.91 -11.49 -6.15
CA HIS A 187 3.27 -10.26 -5.72
C HIS A 187 4.14 -9.51 -4.70
N TYR A 188 4.82 -8.47 -5.14
CA TYR A 188 5.78 -7.70 -4.34
C TYR A 188 5.35 -6.22 -4.23
N PRO A 189 4.32 -5.87 -3.41
CA PRO A 189 4.00 -4.47 -3.16
C PRO A 189 5.16 -3.77 -2.43
N GLN A 190 5.19 -2.42 -2.44
CA GLN A 190 6.23 -1.66 -1.71
C GLN A 190 6.24 -2.00 -0.21
N SER A 191 5.10 -2.37 0.34
CA SER A 191 4.91 -2.79 1.73
C SER A 191 5.13 -4.29 1.99
N PHE A 192 5.76 -5.02 1.07
CA PHE A 192 5.90 -6.47 1.06
C PHE A 192 6.34 -7.06 2.41
N GLU A 193 7.33 -6.45 3.06
CA GLU A 193 7.90 -6.94 4.31
C GLU A 193 6.92 -6.86 5.50
N ARG A 194 5.90 -6.01 5.43
CA ARG A 194 4.97 -5.74 6.53
C ARG A 194 3.52 -6.10 6.23
N SER A 195 3.08 -5.92 4.99
CA SER A 195 1.69 -6.15 4.58
C SER A 195 1.33 -7.62 4.53
N THR A 196 0.02 -7.91 4.57
CA THR A 196 -0.52 -9.27 4.63
C THR A 196 -1.43 -9.55 3.45
N VAL A 197 -1.65 -10.82 3.14
CA VAL A 197 -2.52 -11.29 2.05
C VAL A 197 -3.93 -10.69 2.15
N GLY A 198 -4.56 -10.71 3.32
CA GLY A 198 -5.88 -10.10 3.52
C GLY A 198 -5.87 -8.59 3.32
N GLY A 199 -4.79 -7.92 3.72
CA GLY A 199 -4.58 -6.50 3.46
C GLY A 199 -4.44 -6.19 1.97
N TRP A 200 -3.71 -7.01 1.21
CA TRP A 200 -3.60 -6.87 -0.24
C TRP A 200 -4.96 -6.94 -0.94
N ILE A 201 -5.76 -7.95 -0.58
CA ILE A 201 -7.11 -8.14 -1.14
C ILE A 201 -8.02 -6.98 -0.76
N ALA A 202 -8.00 -6.58 0.51
CA ALA A 202 -8.83 -5.50 1.04
C ALA A 202 -8.52 -4.12 0.41
N THR A 203 -7.34 -3.91 -0.19
CA THR A 203 -6.93 -2.64 -0.81
C THR A 203 -6.68 -2.74 -2.31
N ARG A 204 -6.92 -3.87 -2.97
CA ARG A 204 -6.58 -4.12 -4.39
C ARG A 204 -5.11 -3.86 -4.67
N SER A 205 -4.23 -4.35 -3.81
CA SER A 205 -2.78 -4.13 -3.88
C SER A 205 -2.20 -4.53 -5.24
N VAL A 206 -1.18 -3.79 -5.68
CA VAL A 206 -0.43 -4.07 -6.91
C VAL A 206 1.04 -4.22 -6.57
N GLY A 207 1.67 -5.27 -7.07
CA GLY A 207 3.09 -5.58 -6.85
C GLY A 207 4.00 -5.03 -7.95
N GLN A 208 5.28 -4.93 -7.67
CA GLN A 208 6.30 -4.40 -8.59
C GLN A 208 6.42 -5.21 -9.90
N LEU A 209 6.01 -6.48 -9.88
CA LEU A 209 6.00 -7.36 -11.07
C LEU A 209 4.64 -7.45 -11.74
N SER A 210 3.69 -6.59 -11.38
CA SER A 210 2.28 -6.69 -11.79
C SER A 210 2.04 -6.53 -13.29
N THR A 211 2.95 -5.91 -14.04
CA THR A 211 2.81 -5.75 -15.48
C THR A 211 2.68 -7.10 -16.19
N GLY A 212 3.44 -8.12 -15.77
CA GLY A 212 3.35 -9.48 -16.32
C GLY A 212 2.64 -10.47 -15.39
N VAL A 213 2.76 -10.31 -14.07
CA VAL A 213 2.17 -11.23 -13.09
C VAL A 213 0.68 -10.93 -12.82
N GLY A 214 0.30 -9.65 -12.89
CA GLY A 214 -1.00 -9.14 -12.50
C GLY A 214 -1.02 -8.55 -11.09
N SER A 215 -2.12 -7.88 -10.76
CA SER A 215 -2.45 -7.38 -9.43
C SER A 215 -2.95 -8.51 -8.53
N ILE A 216 -3.21 -8.23 -7.25
CA ILE A 216 -3.85 -9.20 -6.38
C ILE A 216 -5.26 -9.61 -6.87
N ALA A 217 -5.96 -8.70 -7.58
CA ALA A 217 -7.25 -9.01 -8.16
C ALA A 217 -7.15 -10.06 -9.28
N ASP A 218 -6.08 -10.02 -10.07
CA ASP A 218 -5.81 -10.99 -11.13
C ASP A 218 -5.30 -12.34 -10.56
N LEU A 219 -4.78 -12.34 -9.35
CA LEU A 219 -4.23 -13.52 -8.68
C LEU A 219 -5.27 -14.25 -7.83
N LEU A 220 -6.30 -13.56 -7.34
CA LEU A 220 -7.32 -14.12 -6.48
C LEU A 220 -8.29 -14.99 -7.29
N VAL A 221 -8.45 -16.25 -6.90
CA VAL A 221 -9.37 -17.21 -7.55
C VAL A 221 -10.45 -17.75 -6.62
N GLY A 222 -10.39 -17.41 -5.33
CA GLY A 222 -11.38 -17.75 -4.33
C GLY A 222 -10.99 -17.20 -2.97
N LEU A 223 -11.94 -17.05 -2.05
CA LEU A 223 -11.67 -16.56 -0.70
C LEU A 223 -12.70 -17.04 0.32
N ARG A 224 -12.33 -16.94 1.61
CA ARG A 224 -13.24 -17.03 2.74
C ARG A 224 -13.16 -15.75 3.58
N ALA A 225 -14.32 -15.30 4.03
CA ALA A 225 -14.42 -14.11 4.88
C ALA A 225 -15.55 -14.29 5.90
N ILE A 226 -15.51 -13.55 7.00
CA ILE A 226 -16.57 -13.46 7.99
C ILE A 226 -17.20 -12.08 7.92
N ALA A 227 -18.45 -12.02 7.48
CA ALA A 227 -19.26 -10.82 7.55
C ALA A 227 -20.11 -10.81 8.83
N PRO A 228 -20.57 -9.64 9.31
CA PRO A 228 -21.51 -9.55 10.43
C PRO A 228 -22.83 -10.31 10.22
N ILE A 229 -23.23 -10.54 8.97
CA ILE A 229 -24.42 -11.35 8.62
C ILE A 229 -24.13 -12.84 8.54
N GLY A 230 -22.87 -13.30 8.52
CA GLY A 230 -22.49 -14.72 8.43
C GLY A 230 -21.25 -14.97 7.60
N ASP A 231 -20.95 -16.24 7.39
CA ASP A 231 -19.80 -16.71 6.62
C ASP A 231 -19.99 -16.41 5.12
N VAL A 232 -18.92 -15.96 4.49
CA VAL A 232 -18.83 -15.76 3.04
C VAL A 232 -17.76 -16.71 2.51
N VAL A 233 -18.20 -17.71 1.72
CA VAL A 233 -17.30 -18.70 1.13
C VAL A 233 -17.45 -18.63 -0.39
N LEU A 234 -16.38 -18.21 -1.06
CA LEU A 234 -16.30 -18.12 -2.52
C LEU A 234 -15.28 -19.17 -2.98
N PRO A 235 -15.77 -20.33 -3.51
CA PRO A 235 -14.91 -21.41 -3.95
C PRO A 235 -13.96 -20.95 -5.06
N ALA A 236 -12.76 -21.52 -5.09
CA ALA A 236 -11.82 -21.26 -6.16
C ALA A 236 -12.33 -21.78 -7.50
N GLN A 237 -12.38 -20.91 -8.51
CA GLN A 237 -12.84 -21.22 -9.86
C GLN A 237 -12.01 -20.46 -10.90
N PRO A 238 -11.72 -21.05 -12.06
CA PRO A 238 -11.00 -20.36 -13.13
C PRO A 238 -11.84 -19.24 -13.76
N ALA A 239 -13.16 -19.40 -13.80
CA ALA A 239 -14.15 -18.43 -14.24
C ALA A 239 -15.55 -18.93 -13.85
N ALA A 240 -16.48 -18.03 -13.57
CA ALA A 240 -17.87 -18.36 -13.29
C ALA A 240 -18.81 -17.35 -13.95
N SER A 241 -20.02 -17.78 -14.32
CA SER A 241 -21.10 -16.93 -14.80
C SER A 241 -22.35 -17.19 -13.94
N GLU A 242 -22.23 -16.93 -12.64
CA GLU A 242 -23.20 -17.31 -11.60
C GLU A 242 -23.83 -16.07 -10.93
N GLY A 243 -24.05 -15.02 -11.69
CA GLY A 243 -24.66 -13.78 -11.22
C GLY A 243 -23.63 -12.67 -10.93
N ILE A 244 -23.89 -11.89 -9.89
CA ILE A 244 -22.98 -10.81 -9.47
C ILE A 244 -21.72 -11.42 -8.87
N ASP A 245 -20.58 -10.96 -9.33
CA ASP A 245 -19.28 -11.36 -8.77
C ASP A 245 -19.09 -10.81 -7.35
N LEU A 246 -19.30 -11.68 -6.36
CA LEU A 246 -19.14 -11.33 -4.95
C LEU A 246 -17.66 -11.18 -4.56
N GLN A 247 -16.73 -11.80 -5.29
CA GLN A 247 -15.30 -11.62 -5.07
C GLN A 247 -14.88 -10.17 -5.36
N GLU A 248 -15.41 -9.59 -6.44
CA GLU A 248 -15.18 -8.20 -6.80
C GLU A 248 -15.74 -7.21 -5.77
N LEU A 249 -16.78 -7.56 -5.02
CA LEU A 249 -17.30 -6.74 -3.92
C LEU A 249 -16.38 -6.74 -2.69
N LEU A 250 -15.65 -7.83 -2.46
CA LEU A 250 -14.72 -7.96 -1.33
C LEU A 250 -13.34 -7.36 -1.64
N LEU A 251 -12.92 -7.42 -2.90
CA LEU A 251 -11.70 -6.77 -3.39
C LEU A 251 -11.80 -5.25 -3.24
N GLY A 252 -10.87 -4.65 -2.49
CA GLY A 252 -10.86 -3.20 -2.26
C GLY A 252 -11.93 -2.71 -1.27
N SER A 253 -12.56 -3.62 -0.51
CA SER A 253 -13.59 -3.26 0.48
C SER A 253 -13.06 -2.59 1.74
N GLU A 254 -11.75 -2.62 1.99
CA GLU A 254 -11.07 -1.98 3.13
C GLU A 254 -11.73 -2.34 4.49
N GLY A 255 -12.17 -3.59 4.66
CA GLY A 255 -12.81 -4.06 5.88
C GLY A 255 -14.24 -3.53 6.12
N ARG A 256 -14.91 -3.00 5.09
CA ARG A 256 -16.29 -2.48 5.17
C ARG A 256 -17.35 -3.56 5.02
N ILE A 257 -17.03 -4.67 4.38
CA ILE A 257 -17.99 -5.74 4.01
C ILE A 257 -17.81 -6.94 4.92
N ALA A 258 -16.56 -7.40 5.07
CA ALA A 258 -16.23 -8.60 5.84
C ALA A 258 -14.78 -8.57 6.31
N VAL A 259 -14.43 -9.49 7.19
CA VAL A 259 -13.07 -9.81 7.59
C VAL A 259 -12.60 -11.00 6.75
N ILE A 260 -11.65 -10.77 5.85
CA ILE A 260 -11.05 -11.81 5.01
C ILE A 260 -10.20 -12.71 5.89
N THR A 261 -10.39 -14.02 5.83
CA THR A 261 -9.70 -15.00 6.68
C THR A 261 -8.79 -15.94 5.89
N GLU A 262 -9.13 -16.23 4.64
CA GLU A 262 -8.37 -17.14 3.78
C GLU A 262 -8.50 -16.71 2.32
N ALA A 263 -7.48 -16.93 1.52
CA ALA A 263 -7.49 -16.71 0.08
C ALA A 263 -6.96 -17.92 -0.68
N THR A 264 -7.56 -18.20 -1.84
CA THR A 264 -6.96 -19.08 -2.85
C THR A 264 -6.38 -18.19 -3.94
N LEU A 265 -5.07 -18.30 -4.14
CA LEU A 265 -4.30 -17.44 -5.03
C LEU A 265 -3.66 -18.25 -6.15
N ARG A 266 -3.69 -17.75 -7.36
CA ARG A 266 -2.94 -18.30 -8.49
C ARG A 266 -1.44 -18.11 -8.24
N VAL A 267 -0.68 -19.21 -8.35
CA VAL A 267 0.78 -19.22 -8.26
C VAL A 267 1.37 -19.65 -9.60
N ARG A 268 2.67 -19.51 -9.74
CA ARG A 268 3.42 -19.94 -10.93
C ARG A 268 4.70 -20.66 -10.52
N PRO A 269 5.29 -21.50 -11.39
CA PRO A 269 6.60 -22.09 -11.11
C PRO A 269 7.64 -21.01 -10.83
N LEU A 270 8.62 -21.33 -10.00
CA LEU A 270 9.80 -20.46 -9.83
C LEU A 270 10.44 -20.22 -11.20
N PRO A 271 10.83 -18.97 -11.53
CA PRO A 271 11.46 -18.68 -12.80
C PRO A 271 12.83 -19.35 -12.89
N GLU A 272 13.11 -19.99 -14.04
CA GLU A 272 14.43 -20.57 -14.36
C GLU A 272 15.46 -19.46 -14.58
N GLU A 273 15.03 -18.36 -15.18
CA GLU A 273 15.87 -17.22 -15.54
C GLU A 273 15.14 -15.90 -15.29
N ARG A 274 15.91 -14.89 -14.91
CA ARG A 274 15.47 -13.49 -14.80
C ARG A 274 16.50 -12.61 -15.46
N ARG A 275 16.03 -11.66 -16.30
CA ARG A 275 16.85 -10.57 -16.85
C ARG A 275 16.17 -9.25 -16.63
N THR A 276 16.93 -8.26 -16.18
CA THR A 276 16.46 -6.88 -16.05
C THR A 276 17.41 -5.97 -16.80
N PHE A 277 16.83 -5.16 -17.65
CA PHE A 277 17.53 -4.19 -18.47
C PHE A 277 17.34 -2.81 -17.89
N ALA A 278 18.35 -1.96 -18.03
CA ALA A 278 18.32 -0.56 -17.67
C ALA A 278 18.68 0.27 -18.90
N TRP A 279 17.86 1.28 -19.20
CA TRP A 279 18.11 2.23 -20.27
C TRP A 279 17.93 3.65 -19.79
N ARG A 280 18.68 4.55 -20.40
CA ARG A 280 18.51 6.00 -20.28
C ARG A 280 17.70 6.50 -21.46
N CYS A 281 16.50 7.00 -21.20
CA CYS A 281 15.70 7.76 -22.15
C CYS A 281 16.06 9.25 -22.07
N ALA A 282 15.90 10.00 -23.16
CA ALA A 282 16.18 11.43 -23.15
C ALA A 282 15.19 12.21 -22.28
N SER A 283 13.92 11.76 -22.21
CA SER A 283 12.89 12.34 -21.39
C SER A 283 11.92 11.28 -20.84
N PHE A 284 11.15 11.66 -19.80
CA PHE A 284 10.05 10.85 -19.27
C PHE A 284 8.99 10.53 -20.34
N ALA A 285 8.68 11.50 -21.20
CA ALA A 285 7.70 11.31 -22.28
C ALA A 285 8.16 10.24 -23.29
N GLU A 286 9.42 10.31 -23.74
CA GLU A 286 9.97 9.30 -24.66
C GLU A 286 10.05 7.90 -24.01
N GLY A 287 10.39 7.83 -22.72
CA GLY A 287 10.37 6.59 -21.97
C GLY A 287 8.95 6.01 -21.86
N ALA A 288 7.95 6.83 -21.62
CA ALA A 288 6.54 6.42 -21.57
C ALA A 288 6.05 5.88 -22.93
N ASP A 289 6.45 6.51 -24.03
CA ASP A 289 6.15 6.01 -25.38
C ASP A 289 6.83 4.66 -25.68
N LEU A 290 8.04 4.43 -25.15
CA LEU A 290 8.69 3.13 -25.25
C LEU A 290 7.95 2.06 -24.46
N VAL A 291 7.56 2.37 -23.21
CA VAL A 291 6.77 1.44 -22.38
C VAL A 291 5.45 1.10 -23.07
N ARG A 292 4.72 2.09 -23.59
CA ARG A 292 3.49 1.88 -24.34
C ARG A 292 3.73 0.96 -25.56
N ALA A 293 4.78 1.20 -26.35
CA ALA A 293 5.10 0.40 -27.53
C ALA A 293 5.35 -1.07 -27.14
N ILE A 294 6.14 -1.33 -26.09
CA ILE A 294 6.43 -2.69 -25.60
C ILE A 294 5.13 -3.42 -25.25
N LEU A 295 4.22 -2.76 -24.51
CA LEU A 295 3.00 -3.40 -24.02
C LEU A 295 1.95 -3.59 -25.13
N GLN A 296 1.83 -2.63 -26.04
CA GLN A 296 0.88 -2.70 -27.17
C GLN A 296 1.34 -3.69 -28.26
N GLU A 297 2.64 -4.04 -28.33
CA GLU A 297 3.14 -5.14 -29.15
C GLU A 297 2.80 -6.52 -28.54
N GLY A 298 2.20 -6.55 -27.35
CA GLY A 298 1.82 -7.80 -26.68
C GLY A 298 2.96 -8.43 -25.88
N ILE A 299 4.08 -7.75 -25.72
CA ILE A 299 5.15 -8.19 -24.81
C ILE A 299 4.72 -7.86 -23.39
N ALA A 300 4.68 -8.86 -22.51
CA ALA A 300 4.33 -8.72 -21.11
C ALA A 300 5.56 -8.94 -20.21
N PRO A 301 6.43 -7.93 -20.03
CA PRO A 301 7.50 -7.99 -19.04
C PRO A 301 6.90 -8.01 -17.64
N GLU A 302 7.53 -8.70 -16.71
CA GLU A 302 7.08 -8.73 -15.32
C GLU A 302 7.27 -7.38 -14.65
N LEU A 303 8.41 -6.74 -14.89
CA LEU A 303 8.76 -5.44 -14.34
C LEU A 303 8.78 -4.37 -15.43
N VAL A 304 8.10 -3.27 -15.17
CA VAL A 304 8.28 -2.00 -15.87
C VAL A 304 8.35 -0.88 -14.84
N ARG A 305 9.41 -0.06 -14.92
CA ARG A 305 9.56 1.15 -14.11
C ARG A 305 10.28 2.21 -14.91
N LEU A 306 9.66 3.38 -15.05
CA LEU A 306 10.27 4.54 -15.68
C LEU A 306 10.30 5.68 -14.64
N SER A 307 11.48 6.06 -14.19
CA SER A 307 11.70 7.20 -13.32
C SER A 307 11.83 8.48 -14.14
N ASP A 308 11.23 9.58 -13.66
CA ASP A 308 11.41 10.89 -14.30
C ASP A 308 12.84 11.41 -14.10
N GLU A 309 13.15 12.55 -14.72
CA GLU A 309 14.48 13.14 -14.69
C GLU A 309 14.91 13.54 -13.28
N VAL A 310 13.95 13.92 -12.41
CA VAL A 310 14.23 14.31 -11.03
C VAL A 310 14.56 13.10 -10.17
N GLU A 311 13.76 12.03 -10.28
CA GLU A 311 14.03 10.77 -9.57
C GLU A 311 15.34 10.13 -10.07
N SER A 312 15.59 10.13 -11.38
CA SER A 312 16.83 9.63 -11.97
C SER A 312 18.06 10.40 -11.51
N ALA A 313 17.96 11.73 -11.39
CA ALA A 313 19.06 12.58 -10.90
C ALA A 313 19.41 12.27 -9.42
N MET A 314 18.47 11.88 -8.58
CA MET A 314 18.76 11.44 -7.21
C MET A 314 19.56 10.12 -7.17
N LEU A 315 19.52 9.33 -8.26
CA LEU A 315 20.33 8.13 -8.45
C LEU A 315 21.68 8.44 -9.16
N GLY A 316 21.95 9.72 -9.46
CA GLY A 316 23.16 10.17 -10.18
C GLY A 316 23.09 9.96 -11.69
N LEU A 317 21.88 9.79 -12.26
CA LEU A 317 21.68 9.55 -13.68
C LEU A 317 21.08 10.79 -14.36
N ALA A 318 21.53 11.09 -15.57
CA ALA A 318 20.93 12.11 -16.42
C ALA A 318 19.82 11.49 -17.29
N GLY A 319 18.78 12.28 -17.59
CA GLY A 319 17.59 11.80 -18.32
C GLY A 319 16.68 10.93 -17.46
N SER A 320 15.85 10.11 -18.08
CA SER A 320 14.88 9.24 -17.42
C SER A 320 15.35 7.78 -17.43
N LEU A 321 15.33 7.12 -16.27
CA LEU A 321 15.72 5.72 -16.12
C LEU A 321 14.54 4.80 -16.43
N LEU A 322 14.69 3.95 -17.46
CA LEU A 322 13.75 2.89 -17.76
C LEU A 322 14.34 1.53 -17.32
N LEU A 323 13.63 0.82 -16.46
CA LEU A 323 13.89 -0.56 -16.09
C LEU A 323 12.80 -1.46 -16.68
N VAL A 324 13.20 -2.54 -17.34
CA VAL A 324 12.30 -3.58 -17.85
C VAL A 324 12.87 -4.95 -17.47
N GLY A 325 12.06 -5.74 -16.77
CA GLY A 325 12.44 -7.07 -16.30
C GLY A 325 11.55 -8.16 -16.90
N VAL A 326 12.18 -9.24 -17.32
CA VAL A 326 11.52 -10.47 -17.81
C VAL A 326 11.99 -11.65 -17.00
N GLU A 327 11.08 -12.57 -16.67
CA GLU A 327 11.42 -13.81 -15.97
C GLU A 327 10.53 -14.97 -16.43
N GLY A 328 10.98 -16.20 -16.18
CA GLY A 328 10.27 -17.42 -16.55
C GLY A 328 11.22 -18.49 -17.07
N THR A 329 10.78 -19.29 -18.04
CA THR A 329 11.65 -20.26 -18.70
C THR A 329 12.73 -19.55 -19.52
N ALA A 330 13.90 -20.16 -19.68
CA ALA A 330 15.01 -19.60 -20.46
C ALA A 330 14.58 -19.20 -21.89
N ARG A 331 13.74 -20.02 -22.54
CA ARG A 331 13.18 -19.72 -23.86
C ARG A 331 12.31 -18.45 -23.87
N ARG A 332 11.43 -18.29 -22.89
CA ARG A 332 10.58 -17.09 -22.75
C ARG A 332 11.44 -15.84 -22.54
N VAL A 333 12.41 -15.92 -21.63
CA VAL A 333 13.31 -14.81 -21.31
C VAL A 333 14.12 -14.40 -22.54
N ALA A 334 14.69 -15.36 -23.28
CA ALA A 334 15.44 -15.06 -24.50
C ALA A 334 14.57 -14.38 -25.56
N SER A 335 13.37 -14.91 -25.84
CA SER A 335 12.44 -14.33 -26.82
C SER A 335 11.99 -12.92 -26.46
N ALA A 336 11.50 -12.72 -25.23
CA ALA A 336 11.05 -11.40 -24.78
C ALA A 336 12.20 -10.38 -24.77
N SER A 337 13.39 -10.78 -24.32
CA SER A 337 14.58 -9.91 -24.34
C SER A 337 14.95 -9.43 -25.74
N ALA A 338 14.90 -10.31 -26.74
CA ALA A 338 15.18 -9.94 -28.11
C ALA A 338 14.15 -8.97 -28.68
N GLN A 339 12.87 -9.21 -28.44
CA GLN A 339 11.77 -8.32 -28.87
C GLN A 339 11.87 -6.94 -28.22
N ILE A 340 12.07 -6.88 -26.90
CA ILE A 340 12.25 -5.62 -26.18
C ILE A 340 13.47 -4.86 -26.72
N GLY A 341 14.61 -5.56 -26.90
CA GLY A 341 15.83 -4.97 -27.46
C GLY A 341 15.61 -4.37 -28.86
N ALA A 342 14.86 -5.06 -29.71
CA ALA A 342 14.51 -4.57 -31.06
C ALA A 342 13.63 -3.30 -31.01
N LEU A 343 12.64 -3.26 -30.12
CA LEU A 343 11.76 -2.09 -29.95
C LEU A 343 12.49 -0.88 -29.35
N VAL A 344 13.36 -1.10 -28.36
CA VAL A 344 14.17 -0.04 -27.78
C VAL A 344 15.16 0.49 -28.80
N GLY A 345 15.89 -0.41 -29.51
CA GLY A 345 16.82 -0.05 -30.58
C GLY A 345 17.76 1.08 -30.18
N THR A 346 17.76 2.16 -30.98
CA THR A 346 18.56 3.36 -30.72
C THR A 346 17.79 4.47 -29.97
N ARG A 347 16.54 4.22 -29.59
CA ARG A 347 15.67 5.22 -28.90
C ARG A 347 16.09 5.50 -27.46
N ALA A 348 16.81 4.56 -26.82
CA ALA A 348 17.36 4.74 -25.49
C ALA A 348 18.76 4.14 -25.38
N ALA A 349 19.62 4.75 -24.57
CA ALA A 349 20.98 4.27 -24.35
C ALA A 349 20.99 3.20 -23.25
N ALA A 350 21.59 2.04 -23.54
CA ALA A 350 21.76 1.00 -22.54
C ALA A 350 22.66 1.48 -21.39
N LEU A 351 22.30 1.11 -20.18
CA LEU A 351 23.08 1.35 -18.97
C LEU A 351 23.70 0.04 -18.48
N ASP A 352 24.68 0.17 -17.58
CA ASP A 352 25.33 -0.98 -16.96
C ASP A 352 24.33 -1.82 -16.14
N ALA A 353 24.50 -3.14 -16.14
CA ALA A 353 23.62 -4.07 -15.43
C ALA A 353 23.58 -3.84 -13.92
N SER A 354 24.60 -3.21 -13.33
CA SER A 354 24.63 -2.85 -11.91
C SER A 354 23.51 -1.89 -11.51
N VAL A 355 23.01 -1.07 -12.43
CA VAL A 355 21.88 -0.15 -12.19
C VAL A 355 20.62 -0.96 -11.87
N ALA A 356 20.32 -1.98 -12.66
CA ALA A 356 19.17 -2.86 -12.42
C ALA A 356 19.36 -3.73 -11.18
N ALA A 357 20.57 -4.26 -10.95
CA ALA A 357 20.90 -5.05 -9.76
C ALA A 357 20.69 -4.25 -8.49
N ARG A 358 21.20 -3.01 -8.44
CA ARG A 358 21.01 -2.10 -7.31
C ARG A 358 19.52 -1.85 -7.01
N TRP A 359 18.69 -1.66 -8.04
CA TRP A 359 17.27 -1.48 -7.86
C TRP A 359 16.63 -2.70 -7.16
N TYR A 360 16.98 -3.93 -7.57
CA TYR A 360 16.48 -5.14 -6.92
C TYR A 360 16.88 -5.25 -5.45
N GLU A 361 18.08 -4.83 -5.10
CA GLU A 361 18.60 -4.85 -3.72
C GLU A 361 17.89 -3.83 -2.82
N THR A 362 17.49 -2.69 -3.39
CA THR A 362 16.99 -1.53 -2.62
C THR A 362 15.50 -1.28 -2.78
N ARG A 363 14.80 -2.09 -3.56
CA ARG A 363 13.40 -1.84 -3.95
C ARG A 363 12.39 -1.74 -2.80
N PHE A 364 12.73 -2.25 -1.61
CA PHE A 364 11.90 -2.16 -0.40
C PHE A 364 12.39 -1.12 0.61
N ASP A 365 13.44 -0.38 0.31
CA ASP A 365 14.07 0.54 1.27
C ASP A 365 13.29 1.87 1.46
N ALA A 366 12.40 2.24 0.54
CA ALA A 366 11.71 3.53 0.56
C ALA A 366 10.94 3.83 1.87
N PRO A 367 10.22 2.90 2.52
CA PRO A 367 9.55 3.19 3.79
C PRO A 367 10.52 3.52 4.93
N TYR A 368 11.67 2.84 5.00
CA TYR A 368 12.71 3.13 5.98
C TYR A 368 13.39 4.49 5.73
N LEU A 369 13.61 4.84 4.45
CA LEU A 369 14.13 6.16 4.07
C LEU A 369 13.14 7.25 4.44
N ARG A 370 11.83 7.04 4.23
CA ARG A 370 10.78 7.96 4.65
C ARG A 370 10.83 8.20 6.16
N ASP A 371 10.96 7.16 6.98
CA ASP A 371 11.07 7.31 8.43
C ASP A 371 12.27 8.18 8.82
N ALA A 372 13.43 7.98 8.17
CA ALA A 372 14.62 8.78 8.42
C ALA A 372 14.39 10.27 8.09
N LEU A 373 13.69 10.56 7.01
CA LEU A 373 13.34 11.94 6.62
C LEU A 373 12.34 12.56 7.61
N LEU A 374 11.32 11.79 7.99
CA LEU A 374 10.33 12.22 8.97
C LEU A 374 10.95 12.50 10.35
N GLU A 375 11.97 11.74 10.77
CA GLU A 375 12.72 11.96 12.03
C GLU A 375 13.46 13.32 12.04
N ARG A 376 13.78 13.87 10.88
CA ARG A 376 14.44 15.16 10.69
C ARG A 376 13.47 16.25 10.25
N ASP A 377 12.18 16.06 10.58
CA ASP A 377 11.08 16.98 10.26
C ASP A 377 10.99 17.40 8.79
N VAL A 378 11.31 16.48 7.87
CA VAL A 378 11.06 16.63 6.45
C VAL A 378 9.65 16.15 6.15
N ILE A 379 8.86 16.94 5.42
CA ILE A 379 7.62 16.42 4.81
C ILE A 379 8.06 15.41 3.74
N ALA A 380 7.74 14.15 3.94
CA ALA A 380 8.05 13.07 3.00
C ALA A 380 6.82 12.17 2.86
N ASP A 381 6.17 12.22 1.71
CA ASP A 381 4.99 11.39 1.42
C ASP A 381 4.87 11.10 -0.06
N SER A 382 3.88 10.26 -0.39
CA SER A 382 3.60 9.88 -1.76
C SER A 382 2.10 9.89 -2.04
N LEU A 383 1.76 9.95 -3.31
CA LEU A 383 0.43 9.67 -3.84
C LEU A 383 0.57 9.01 -5.20
N GLU A 384 -0.43 8.24 -5.58
CA GLU A 384 -0.43 7.55 -6.85
C GLU A 384 -1.79 7.64 -7.54
N THR A 385 -1.77 7.46 -8.85
CA THR A 385 -2.94 7.53 -9.71
C THR A 385 -2.69 6.68 -10.96
N ALA A 386 -3.70 6.50 -11.79
CA ALA A 386 -3.55 5.88 -13.10
C ALA A 386 -4.50 6.53 -14.11
N THR A 387 -4.14 6.44 -15.39
CA THR A 387 -4.97 6.91 -16.50
C THR A 387 -4.63 6.17 -17.79
N LEU A 388 -5.43 6.39 -18.82
CA LEU A 388 -5.15 5.93 -20.18
C LEU A 388 -3.91 6.64 -20.75
N TRP A 389 -3.22 6.00 -21.70
CA TRP A 389 -2.01 6.57 -22.32
C TRP A 389 -2.22 7.98 -22.89
N SER A 390 -3.38 8.25 -23.48
CA SER A 390 -3.69 9.58 -24.04
C SER A 390 -3.75 10.71 -23.01
N GLY A 391 -4.07 10.39 -21.76
CA GLY A 391 -4.14 11.37 -20.67
C GLY A 391 -2.86 11.44 -19.80
N LEU A 392 -1.88 10.56 -20.03
CA LEU A 392 -0.76 10.36 -19.11
C LEU A 392 0.09 11.63 -18.93
N GLY A 393 0.46 12.29 -20.02
CA GLY A 393 1.31 13.49 -20.00
C GLY A 393 0.63 14.67 -19.29
N GLU A 394 -0.68 14.87 -19.55
CA GLU A 394 -1.45 15.92 -18.86
C GLU A 394 -1.58 15.64 -17.36
N LEU A 395 -1.90 14.40 -16.99
CA LEU A 395 -2.00 13.97 -15.60
C LEU A 395 -0.68 14.18 -14.85
N TYR A 396 0.44 13.76 -15.46
CA TYR A 396 1.78 13.95 -14.91
C TYR A 396 2.07 15.43 -14.63
N ALA A 397 1.91 16.28 -15.65
CA ALA A 397 2.25 17.69 -15.56
C ALA A 397 1.37 18.44 -14.53
N ARG A 398 0.05 18.22 -14.56
CA ARG A 398 -0.90 18.89 -13.65
C ARG A 398 -0.69 18.48 -12.20
N THR A 399 -0.54 17.19 -11.93
CA THR A 399 -0.36 16.69 -10.56
C THR A 399 0.96 17.17 -9.97
N ARG A 400 2.06 17.05 -10.72
CA ARG A 400 3.38 17.54 -10.30
C ARG A 400 3.36 19.03 -9.99
N MET A 401 2.74 19.85 -10.86
CA MET A 401 2.63 21.28 -10.66
C MET A 401 1.77 21.64 -9.45
N ALA A 402 0.64 20.93 -9.23
CA ALA A 402 -0.22 21.17 -8.08
C ALA A 402 0.53 20.93 -6.76
N ILE A 403 1.28 19.82 -6.64
CA ILE A 403 2.12 19.54 -5.48
C ILE A 403 3.19 20.62 -5.29
N ALA A 404 3.96 20.91 -6.34
CA ALA A 404 5.09 21.83 -6.26
C ALA A 404 4.69 23.24 -5.83
N ARG A 405 3.50 23.72 -6.27
CA ARG A 405 3.02 25.07 -5.94
C ARG A 405 2.41 25.20 -4.55
N THR A 406 1.89 24.11 -4.00
CA THR A 406 1.09 24.16 -2.76
C THR A 406 1.82 23.63 -1.53
N LEU A 407 2.77 22.70 -1.72
CA LEU A 407 3.46 22.08 -0.58
C LEU A 407 4.46 23.04 0.09
N ASP A 408 5.21 23.79 -0.68
CA ASP A 408 6.07 24.87 -0.19
C ASP A 408 6.08 26.03 -1.19
N PRO A 409 5.32 27.11 -0.90
CA PRO A 409 5.29 28.31 -1.77
C PRO A 409 6.65 28.96 -1.98
N GLY A 410 7.63 28.70 -1.10
CA GLY A 410 9.02 29.15 -1.25
C GLY A 410 9.83 28.41 -2.32
N GLY A 411 9.22 27.45 -3.04
CA GLY A 411 9.85 26.75 -4.16
C GLY A 411 10.88 25.69 -3.77
N ARG A 412 10.91 25.25 -2.52
CA ARG A 412 11.86 24.23 -2.02
C ARG A 412 11.34 22.80 -2.18
N THR A 413 10.12 22.62 -2.68
CA THR A 413 9.53 21.29 -2.92
C THR A 413 10.32 20.52 -3.96
N ILE A 414 10.62 19.26 -3.65
CA ILE A 414 11.13 18.27 -4.60
C ILE A 414 9.97 17.32 -4.92
N VAL A 415 9.64 17.17 -6.20
CA VAL A 415 8.63 16.22 -6.67
C VAL A 415 9.28 15.24 -7.63
N LEU A 416 9.25 13.98 -7.29
CA LEU A 416 9.73 12.83 -8.05
C LEU A 416 8.51 12.12 -8.64
N CYS A 417 8.67 11.49 -9.79
CA CYS A 417 7.62 10.64 -10.32
C CYS A 417 8.21 9.43 -11.02
N HIS A 418 7.57 8.28 -10.84
CA HIS A 418 7.80 7.15 -11.73
C HIS A 418 6.48 6.58 -12.25
N LEU A 419 6.56 6.08 -13.48
CA LEU A 419 5.56 5.24 -14.09
C LEU A 419 5.88 3.78 -13.73
N SER A 420 4.89 3.06 -13.24
CA SER A 420 4.96 1.62 -12.97
C SER A 420 3.58 0.99 -13.20
N HIS A 421 3.44 -0.33 -12.97
CA HIS A 421 2.15 -0.99 -13.13
C HIS A 421 1.49 -0.59 -14.46
N ALA A 422 2.17 -0.91 -15.55
CA ALA A 422 1.77 -0.48 -16.89
C ALA A 422 0.90 -1.55 -17.57
N TYR A 423 -0.06 -1.08 -18.36
CA TYR A 423 -1.06 -1.88 -19.08
C TYR A 423 -1.04 -1.51 -20.57
N ALA A 424 -1.60 -2.34 -21.43
CA ALA A 424 -1.74 -1.99 -22.84
C ALA A 424 -2.55 -0.69 -23.05
N THR A 425 -3.47 -0.36 -22.13
CA THR A 425 -4.37 0.79 -22.21
C THR A 425 -3.89 2.03 -21.46
N GLY A 426 -2.96 1.91 -20.53
CA GLY A 426 -2.51 3.02 -19.68
C GLY A 426 -1.48 2.60 -18.66
N ALA A 427 -1.18 3.48 -17.71
CA ALA A 427 -0.21 3.19 -16.65
C ALA A 427 -0.53 3.96 -15.36
N SER A 428 0.08 3.52 -14.26
CA SER A 428 0.08 4.29 -13.02
C SER A 428 1.25 5.26 -12.96
N LEU A 429 1.03 6.38 -12.28
CA LEU A 429 2.02 7.38 -11.91
C LEU A 429 2.12 7.43 -10.39
N TYR A 430 3.33 7.32 -9.88
CA TYR A 430 3.63 7.37 -8.45
C TYR A 430 4.47 8.61 -8.16
N PHE A 431 3.89 9.56 -7.46
CA PHE A 431 4.56 10.80 -7.07
C PHE A 431 5.09 10.68 -5.65
N THR A 432 6.38 10.98 -5.47
CA THR A 432 6.98 11.18 -4.15
C THR A 432 7.36 12.65 -4.02
N PHE A 433 7.06 13.25 -2.87
CA PHE A 433 7.36 14.66 -2.67
C PHE A 433 8.00 14.91 -1.30
N LEU A 434 8.97 15.83 -1.32
CA LEU A 434 9.74 16.25 -0.15
C LEU A 434 9.68 17.77 -0.03
N ALA A 435 9.55 18.25 1.21
CA ALA A 435 9.68 19.67 1.54
C ALA A 435 10.18 19.84 2.98
N PRO A 436 10.75 21.01 3.35
CA PRO A 436 11.07 21.32 4.74
C PRO A 436 9.82 21.23 5.62
N GLY A 437 9.93 20.70 6.84
CA GLY A 437 8.86 20.61 7.83
C GLY A 437 8.54 21.96 8.49
N GLY A 438 8.28 21.93 9.78
CA GLY A 438 7.89 23.06 10.62
C GLY A 438 6.47 22.89 11.20
N ASP A 439 6.02 23.88 11.97
CA ASP A 439 4.75 23.82 12.70
C ASP A 439 3.54 23.77 11.76
N ASP A 440 3.64 24.35 10.58
CA ASP A 440 2.60 24.38 9.55
C ASP A 440 2.67 23.18 8.56
N ALA A 441 3.60 22.25 8.76
CA ALA A 441 3.86 21.15 7.82
C ALA A 441 2.61 20.32 7.51
N LEU A 442 1.77 20.03 8.52
CA LEU A 442 0.52 19.29 8.31
C LEU A 442 -0.47 20.10 7.46
N ALA A 443 -0.61 21.40 7.70
CA ALA A 443 -1.51 22.26 6.93
C ALA A 443 -1.06 22.37 5.46
N ARG A 444 0.24 22.51 5.21
CA ARG A 444 0.82 22.51 3.86
C ARG A 444 0.64 21.18 3.16
N TRP A 445 0.87 20.06 3.87
CA TRP A 445 0.62 18.74 3.33
C TRP A 445 -0.86 18.55 2.94
N ILE A 446 -1.80 18.96 3.81
CA ILE A 446 -3.24 18.93 3.54
C ILE A 446 -3.55 19.71 2.25
N SER A 447 -3.05 20.94 2.12
CA SER A 447 -3.27 21.79 0.95
C SER A 447 -2.71 21.16 -0.31
N ALA A 448 -1.50 20.59 -0.26
CA ALA A 448 -0.86 19.93 -1.39
C ALA A 448 -1.60 18.64 -1.80
N LYS A 449 -2.01 17.82 -0.84
CA LYS A 449 -2.78 16.59 -1.10
C LYS A 449 -4.11 16.90 -1.76
N ARG A 450 -4.85 17.92 -1.26
CA ARG A 450 -6.10 18.39 -1.88
C ARG A 450 -5.89 18.87 -3.32
N ALA A 451 -4.93 19.76 -3.52
CA ALA A 451 -4.63 20.30 -4.86
C ALA A 451 -4.22 19.20 -5.86
N ALA A 452 -3.43 18.22 -5.40
CA ALA A 452 -3.02 17.08 -6.21
C ALA A 452 -4.22 16.21 -6.60
N LEU A 453 -5.09 15.86 -5.64
CA LEU A 453 -6.29 15.04 -5.90
C LEU A 453 -7.30 15.78 -6.78
N ASP A 454 -7.47 17.09 -6.61
CA ASP A 454 -8.28 17.93 -7.50
C ASP A 454 -7.74 17.91 -8.94
N ALA A 455 -6.41 18.04 -9.10
CA ALA A 455 -5.75 17.96 -10.40
C ALA A 455 -5.89 16.58 -11.05
N ILE A 456 -5.76 15.50 -10.26
CA ILE A 456 -5.94 14.13 -10.73
C ILE A 456 -7.36 13.91 -11.26
N VAL A 457 -8.37 14.28 -10.48
CA VAL A 457 -9.78 14.10 -10.89
C VAL A 457 -10.10 14.95 -12.12
N ALA A 458 -9.61 16.20 -12.17
CA ALA A 458 -9.81 17.09 -13.31
C ALA A 458 -9.14 16.58 -14.61
N ALA A 459 -8.00 15.87 -14.48
CA ALA A 459 -7.31 15.23 -15.61
C ALA A 459 -7.84 13.82 -15.93
N GLY A 460 -8.95 13.38 -15.32
CA GLY A 460 -9.53 12.05 -15.58
C GLY A 460 -8.79 10.88 -14.92
N GLY A 461 -7.79 11.13 -14.08
CA GLY A 461 -7.05 10.11 -13.35
C GLY A 461 -7.90 9.42 -12.27
N VAL A 462 -7.55 8.19 -11.87
CA VAL A 462 -8.17 7.52 -10.72
C VAL A 462 -7.66 8.12 -9.40
N VAL A 463 -8.52 8.16 -8.39
CA VAL A 463 -8.18 8.75 -7.08
C VAL A 463 -7.12 7.93 -6.35
N SER A 464 -7.12 6.62 -6.53
CA SER A 464 -6.10 5.68 -6.09
C SER A 464 -6.06 4.50 -7.02
N HIS A 465 -4.88 4.03 -7.35
CA HIS A 465 -4.65 2.83 -8.15
C HIS A 465 -4.42 1.59 -7.26
N HIS A 466 -3.69 1.72 -6.14
CA HIS A 466 -3.33 0.58 -5.29
C HIS A 466 -3.13 0.90 -3.79
N HIS A 467 -3.17 2.16 -3.36
CA HIS A 467 -3.04 2.51 -1.94
C HIS A 467 -4.34 2.36 -1.15
N GLY A 468 -5.47 2.22 -1.84
CA GLY A 468 -6.81 2.25 -1.27
C GLY A 468 -7.32 3.69 -1.09
N ILE A 469 -8.56 3.79 -0.67
CA ILE A 469 -9.24 5.08 -0.47
C ILE A 469 -8.99 5.61 0.94
N GLY A 470 -9.08 4.76 1.94
CA GLY A 470 -8.92 5.15 3.34
C GLY A 470 -9.80 6.34 3.73
N ARG A 471 -9.28 7.18 4.64
CA ARG A 471 -9.89 8.46 5.01
C ARG A 471 -9.49 9.59 4.07
N ASP A 472 -8.26 9.56 3.58
CA ASP A 472 -7.65 10.70 2.89
C ASP A 472 -8.22 10.92 1.48
N HIS A 473 -8.78 9.89 0.85
CA HIS A 473 -9.29 9.97 -0.54
C HIS A 473 -10.80 9.91 -0.67
N ARG A 474 -11.55 9.70 0.43
CA ARG A 474 -13.00 9.46 0.41
C ARG A 474 -13.82 10.58 -0.26
N GLU A 475 -13.44 11.84 -0.03
CA GLU A 475 -14.10 13.00 -0.63
C GLU A 475 -14.01 12.94 -2.17
N TRP A 476 -12.84 12.64 -2.71
CA TRP A 476 -12.61 12.58 -4.16
C TRP A 476 -13.24 11.37 -4.83
N LEU A 477 -13.35 10.24 -4.11
CA LEU A 477 -14.12 9.09 -4.59
C LEU A 477 -15.59 9.47 -4.84
N ALA A 478 -16.21 10.17 -3.87
CA ALA A 478 -17.59 10.65 -4.02
C ALA A 478 -17.75 11.67 -5.16
N ARG A 479 -16.80 12.60 -5.33
CA ARG A 479 -16.80 13.57 -6.43
C ARG A 479 -16.66 12.90 -7.80
N ARG A 480 -15.80 11.87 -7.90
CA ARG A 480 -15.57 11.16 -9.17
C ARG A 480 -16.75 10.29 -9.59
N TYR A 481 -17.35 9.57 -8.66
CA TYR A 481 -18.32 8.51 -8.96
C TYR A 481 -19.76 8.86 -8.55
N GLY A 482 -19.99 9.96 -7.84
CA GLY A 482 -21.34 10.41 -7.51
C GLY A 482 -22.19 9.32 -6.83
N ASN A 483 -23.28 8.90 -7.50
CA ASN A 483 -24.19 7.89 -6.95
C ASN A 483 -23.58 6.50 -6.78
N VAL A 484 -22.50 6.16 -7.47
CA VAL A 484 -21.81 4.85 -7.29
C VAL A 484 -21.25 4.72 -5.88
N ALA A 485 -20.78 5.81 -5.27
CA ALA A 485 -20.36 5.79 -3.87
C ALA A 485 -21.51 5.39 -2.92
N LYS A 486 -22.73 5.84 -3.19
CA LYS A 486 -23.92 5.44 -2.41
C LYS A 486 -24.28 3.97 -2.59
N ILE A 487 -24.07 3.41 -3.78
CA ILE A 487 -24.27 1.97 -4.03
C ILE A 487 -23.30 1.17 -3.18
N ALA A 488 -22.02 1.56 -3.14
CA ALA A 488 -21.01 0.91 -2.30
C ALA A 488 -21.38 0.96 -0.80
N ASP A 489 -21.93 2.09 -0.33
CA ASP A 489 -22.44 2.21 1.05
C ASP A 489 -23.64 1.28 1.30
N THR A 490 -24.54 1.14 0.31
CA THR A 490 -25.70 0.23 0.39
C THR A 490 -25.25 -1.23 0.50
N VAL A 491 -24.27 -1.63 -0.34
CA VAL A 491 -23.67 -2.98 -0.27
C VAL A 491 -23.04 -3.22 1.09
N ALA A 492 -22.21 -2.30 1.57
CA ALA A 492 -21.57 -2.42 2.89
C ALA A 492 -22.60 -2.54 4.03
N ASN A 493 -23.69 -1.76 4.00
CA ASN A 493 -24.77 -1.85 4.99
C ASN A 493 -25.55 -3.16 4.91
N ALA A 494 -25.67 -3.78 3.72
CA ALA A 494 -26.31 -5.10 3.58
C ALA A 494 -25.50 -6.20 4.27
N PHE A 495 -24.17 -6.15 4.22
CA PHE A 495 -23.28 -7.10 4.88
C PHE A 495 -23.02 -6.80 6.36
N ASP A 496 -23.08 -5.53 6.76
CA ASP A 496 -22.91 -5.07 8.14
C ASP A 496 -24.05 -4.13 8.58
N PRO A 497 -25.28 -4.66 8.71
CA PRO A 497 -26.45 -3.84 9.11
C PRO A 497 -26.33 -3.27 10.52
N THR A 498 -25.43 -3.81 11.32
CA THR A 498 -25.17 -3.41 12.70
C THR A 498 -24.03 -2.42 12.85
N ARG A 499 -23.31 -2.17 11.78
CA ARG A 499 -22.12 -1.31 11.74
C ARG A 499 -21.10 -1.67 12.82
N VAL A 500 -20.88 -2.97 13.01
CA VAL A 500 -19.85 -3.44 13.93
C VAL A 500 -18.44 -3.28 13.33
N LEU A 501 -18.31 -3.33 11.99
CA LEU A 501 -17.03 -3.06 11.33
C LEU A 501 -16.70 -1.58 11.43
N ALA A 502 -15.49 -1.26 11.91
CA ALA A 502 -15.05 0.10 12.20
C ALA A 502 -15.13 1.05 11.01
N ALA A 503 -14.84 0.55 9.79
CA ALA A 503 -14.88 1.32 8.56
C ALA A 503 -16.31 1.80 8.17
N ASN A 504 -17.37 1.20 8.71
CA ASN A 504 -18.78 1.56 8.46
C ASN A 504 -19.38 2.49 9.51
N ARG A 505 -18.69 2.71 10.63
CA ARG A 505 -19.18 3.65 11.63
C ARG A 505 -19.10 5.08 11.09
N PRO A 506 -20.19 5.87 11.23
CA PRO A 506 -20.09 7.29 10.99
C PRO A 506 -19.17 7.84 12.08
N GLY A 507 -17.89 7.94 11.78
CA GLY A 507 -17.09 8.85 12.54
C GLY A 507 -17.61 10.24 12.24
N ARG A 508 -17.59 11.16 13.18
CA ARG A 508 -17.34 12.56 12.84
C ARG A 508 -15.91 12.56 12.26
N VAL A 509 -15.80 11.99 11.07
CA VAL A 509 -14.62 12.11 10.25
C VAL A 509 -14.60 13.57 9.85
N ARG A 510 -14.11 14.41 10.73
CA ARG A 510 -13.30 15.50 10.23
C ARG A 510 -12.20 14.75 9.50
N THR A 511 -12.32 14.67 8.17
CA THR A 511 -11.19 14.34 7.35
C THR A 511 -10.08 15.21 7.91
N THR A 512 -8.89 14.68 8.08
CA THR A 512 -7.71 15.47 8.48
C THR A 512 -7.61 16.70 7.56
N LEU A 513 -8.26 16.62 6.41
CA LEU A 513 -8.41 17.62 5.35
C LEU A 513 -9.54 18.64 5.58
N GLU A 514 -10.52 18.41 6.47
CA GLU A 514 -11.64 19.36 6.75
C GLU A 514 -11.36 20.35 7.89
N GLY A 515 -10.33 20.13 8.69
CA GLY A 515 -10.00 20.96 9.86
C GLY A 515 -9.23 22.25 9.58
N ALA A 516 -8.95 22.56 8.32
CA ALA A 516 -8.20 23.75 7.90
C ALA A 516 -9.11 24.76 7.15
N ARG A 517 -10.32 25.03 7.68
CA ARG A 517 -11.12 26.20 7.29
C ARG A 517 -10.97 27.31 8.31
#